data_f63618bcba1994a59fb6cb7b753a1442
#
_entry.id   f63618bcba1994a59fb6cb7b753a1442
#
_cell.length_a   1.000
_cell.length_b   1.000
_cell.length_c   1.000
_cell.angle_alpha   90.00
_cell.angle_beta   90.00
_cell.angle_gamma   90.00
#
_symmetry.space_group_name_H-M   'P 1'
#
loop_
_entity.id
_entity.type
_entity.pdbx_description
1 polymer ?
#
loop_
_entity_poly.entity_id
_entity_poly.type
_entity_poly.pdbx_seq_one_letter_code
_entity_poly.pdbx_strand_id
1 'polypeptide(L)'
;MKRFSLNKIRKSIWFGIGFGMTAYFMAGCSDNDSSEYIELAAKITLTQSEYYNNEGETTLHPWTKDDKAGIFVIRDNFLQKINISPIQTQSPKSLFLLNFKAPKHSNATLVAFYPIRANLIYEDDILKTTIPTTQTGTVAPLLIGQTTGRIDSYEGLHMELKHLFNTMYIPVWGSHAIAKAVIQANGGEAIAGETSIRLKDGVICASEKSVTVKFSTPLDCSAEIKLIPVMLAPVTLSQGYSVTIYDINGISYTVSSDKPITLTAGGKADADEARSPYVIETISFNIRVDNPSDGDNIWKNRKQAVITMINRQQPTIMGLQEAQPHQITYLAKPYHLTW
;
A
#
# COMPACT_ATOMS: atom_id res chain seq x y z
N MET A 1 59.17 -3.64 -27.44
CA MET A 1 58.92 -2.30 -26.87
C MET A 1 57.83 -1.61 -27.67
N LYS A 2 56.62 -1.58 -27.24
CA LYS A 2 55.55 -0.69 -27.73
C LYS A 2 54.80 -0.15 -26.53
N ARG A 3 54.85 1.18 -26.41
CA ARG A 3 54.23 1.96 -25.31
C ARG A 3 52.72 1.98 -25.48
N PHE A 4 51.99 1.63 -24.42
CA PHE A 4 50.56 1.89 -24.31
C PHE A 4 50.40 3.32 -23.77
N SER A 5 49.60 4.12 -24.51
CA SER A 5 49.18 5.46 -24.09
C SER A 5 47.80 5.36 -23.44
N LEU A 6 47.72 5.72 -22.17
CA LEU A 6 46.48 5.91 -21.41
C LEU A 6 45.82 7.25 -21.78
N ASN A 7 44.75 7.23 -22.48
CA ASN A 7 43.92 8.42 -22.68
C ASN A 7 42.96 8.61 -21.47
N LYS A 8 43.15 9.76 -20.84
CA LYS A 8 42.37 10.25 -19.70
C LYS A 8 40.90 10.47 -20.08
N ILE A 9 40.01 9.80 -19.36
CA ILE A 9 38.57 10.12 -19.34
C ILE A 9 38.39 11.42 -18.56
N ARG A 10 38.02 12.50 -19.22
CA ARG A 10 37.57 13.76 -18.57
C ARG A 10 36.08 13.58 -18.22
N LYS A 11 35.79 13.48 -16.92
CA LYS A 11 34.44 13.68 -16.39
C LYS A 11 34.13 15.18 -16.44
N SER A 12 33.19 15.57 -17.25
CA SER A 12 32.60 16.92 -17.19
C SER A 12 31.34 16.87 -16.36
N ILE A 13 31.44 17.32 -15.11
CA ILE A 13 30.27 17.56 -14.25
C ILE A 13 29.83 19.00 -14.55
N TRP A 14 28.64 19.15 -15.12
CA TRP A 14 28.00 20.46 -15.24
C TRP A 14 26.96 20.59 -14.13
N PHE A 15 27.22 21.49 -13.18
CA PHE A 15 26.21 22.00 -12.27
C PHE A 15 25.57 23.23 -12.92
N GLY A 16 24.33 23.09 -13.35
CA GLY A 16 23.45 24.16 -13.75
C GLY A 16 22.40 24.41 -12.69
N ILE A 17 22.44 25.55 -12.03
CA ILE A 17 21.39 26.02 -11.12
C ILE A 17 20.26 26.59 -12.01
N GLY A 18 19.08 25.97 -11.96
CA GLY A 18 17.87 26.51 -12.57
C GLY A 18 17.12 25.49 -13.42
N PHE A 19 15.98 25.03 -12.90
CA PHE A 19 15.04 24.08 -13.51
C PHE A 19 15.56 22.64 -13.67
N GLY A 20 15.17 21.80 -12.69
CA GLY A 20 15.66 20.45 -12.49
C GLY A 20 15.39 19.46 -13.63
N MET A 21 16.32 19.34 -14.53
CA MET A 21 16.44 18.22 -15.46
C MET A 21 17.68 17.42 -15.04
N THR A 22 17.50 16.27 -14.39
CA THR A 22 18.59 15.34 -14.16
C THR A 22 18.49 14.23 -15.20
N ALA A 23 19.22 14.38 -16.31
CA ALA A 23 19.39 13.32 -17.29
C ALA A 23 20.64 12.50 -16.92
N TYR A 24 20.50 11.21 -16.68
CA TYR A 24 21.60 10.28 -16.61
C TYR A 24 21.79 9.63 -17.99
N PHE A 25 22.92 9.93 -18.63
CA PHE A 25 23.33 9.25 -19.85
C PHE A 25 24.23 8.06 -19.48
N MET A 26 23.82 6.88 -19.83
CA MET A 26 24.73 5.74 -19.97
C MET A 26 25.10 5.62 -21.44
N ALA A 27 26.26 6.15 -21.81
CA ALA A 27 26.79 6.01 -23.17
C ALA A 27 27.58 4.71 -23.26
N GLY A 28 27.01 3.76 -23.97
CA GLY A 28 27.79 2.65 -24.56
C GLY A 28 28.44 3.15 -25.85
N CYS A 29 29.77 3.11 -25.93
CA CYS A 29 30.47 3.39 -27.18
C CYS A 29 30.27 2.23 -28.14
N SER A 30 29.67 2.48 -29.29
CA SER A 30 29.92 1.76 -30.52
C SER A 30 29.87 2.71 -31.69
N ASP A 31 30.75 2.44 -32.64
CA ASP A 31 31.11 3.25 -33.79
C ASP A 31 29.94 3.58 -34.74
N ASN A 32 30.01 4.80 -35.30
CA ASN A 32 29.47 5.25 -36.54
C ASN A 32 28.09 4.72 -36.99
N ASP A 33 27.05 5.21 -36.31
CA ASP A 33 25.82 5.46 -37.00
C ASP A 33 25.34 6.89 -36.64
N SER A 34 25.33 7.79 -37.58
CA SER A 34 24.80 9.14 -37.38
C SER A 34 23.29 9.10 -37.31
N SER A 35 22.78 8.40 -36.28
CA SER A 35 21.36 8.44 -35.92
C SER A 35 21.07 9.84 -35.44
N GLU A 36 20.42 10.62 -36.29
CA GLU A 36 20.04 11.99 -36.03
C GLU A 36 19.03 11.99 -34.86
N TYR A 37 19.51 12.28 -33.63
CA TYR A 37 18.63 12.47 -32.48
C TYR A 37 17.81 13.74 -32.70
N ILE A 38 16.51 13.60 -32.57
CA ILE A 38 15.58 14.73 -32.61
C ILE A 38 15.04 15.00 -31.22
N GLU A 39 14.81 16.27 -30.92
CA GLU A 39 14.03 16.66 -29.77
C GLU A 39 12.55 16.44 -30.09
N LEU A 40 11.90 15.61 -29.29
CA LEU A 40 10.48 15.29 -29.41
C LEU A 40 9.73 15.90 -28.23
N ALA A 41 8.57 16.49 -28.56
CA ALA A 41 7.60 16.90 -27.56
C ALA A 41 6.33 16.08 -27.76
N ALA A 42 5.97 15.28 -26.77
CA ALA A 42 4.75 14.48 -26.79
C ALA A 42 3.78 14.94 -25.71
N LYS A 43 2.49 14.98 -26.03
CA LYS A 43 1.44 15.16 -25.04
C LYS A 43 1.06 13.81 -24.46
N ILE A 44 1.09 13.69 -23.14
CA ILE A 44 0.74 12.46 -22.42
C ILE A 44 -0.40 12.76 -21.47
N THR A 45 -1.47 11.99 -21.56
CA THR A 45 -2.53 11.97 -20.56
C THR A 45 -2.27 10.83 -19.59
N LEU A 46 -2.06 11.16 -18.32
CA LEU A 46 -1.98 10.19 -17.25
C LEU A 46 -3.33 10.14 -16.53
N THR A 47 -3.88 8.94 -16.38
CA THR A 47 -5.09 8.66 -15.61
C THR A 47 -4.69 7.85 -14.38
N GLN A 48 -5.04 8.32 -13.19
CA GLN A 48 -4.82 7.55 -11.96
C GLN A 48 -5.96 6.56 -11.74
N SER A 49 -5.62 5.36 -11.29
CA SER A 49 -6.59 4.45 -10.70
C SER A 49 -6.94 4.90 -9.27
N GLU A 50 -8.10 4.49 -8.81
CA GLU A 50 -8.48 4.62 -7.41
C GLU A 50 -7.51 3.88 -6.49
N TYR A 51 -7.37 4.36 -5.26
CA TYR A 51 -6.61 3.72 -4.20
C TYR A 51 -7.38 3.83 -2.88
N TYR A 52 -6.95 3.08 -1.87
CA TYR A 52 -7.56 3.13 -0.55
C TYR A 52 -6.83 4.16 0.33
N ASN A 53 -7.59 5.10 0.92
CA ASN A 53 -7.07 6.13 1.84
C ASN A 53 -6.75 5.55 3.23
N ASN A 54 -6.37 6.39 4.18
CA ASN A 54 -6.03 5.95 5.54
C ASN A 54 -7.21 5.32 6.29
N GLU A 55 -8.43 5.66 5.92
CA GLU A 55 -9.69 5.16 6.48
C GLU A 55 -10.16 3.87 5.78
N GLY A 56 -9.41 3.38 4.78
CA GLY A 56 -9.75 2.19 4.00
C GLY A 56 -10.87 2.40 2.99
N GLU A 57 -11.16 3.65 2.65
CA GLU A 57 -12.14 4.02 1.64
C GLU A 57 -11.47 4.25 0.28
N THR A 58 -12.18 3.95 -0.79
CA THR A 58 -11.70 4.19 -2.14
C THR A 58 -11.67 5.68 -2.44
N THR A 59 -10.57 6.17 -2.94
CA THR A 59 -10.36 7.58 -3.28
C THR A 59 -9.46 7.75 -4.50
N LEU A 60 -9.47 8.97 -5.04
CA LEU A 60 -8.57 9.40 -6.11
C LEU A 60 -7.74 10.58 -5.63
N HIS A 61 -6.45 10.57 -5.89
CA HIS A 61 -5.65 11.77 -5.70
C HIS A 61 -5.97 12.78 -6.81
N PRO A 62 -6.50 13.97 -6.49
CA PRO A 62 -6.75 14.97 -7.51
C PRO A 62 -5.42 15.53 -8.01
N TRP A 63 -5.20 15.52 -9.32
CA TRP A 63 -4.03 16.16 -9.91
C TRP A 63 -4.00 17.66 -9.62
N THR A 64 -2.88 18.15 -9.14
CA THR A 64 -2.61 19.57 -8.91
C THR A 64 -1.46 20.05 -9.79
N LYS A 65 -1.27 21.37 -9.90
CA LYS A 65 -0.16 21.94 -10.69
C LYS A 65 1.21 21.65 -10.06
N ASP A 66 1.24 21.34 -8.77
CA ASP A 66 2.48 21.08 -8.03
C ASP A 66 2.90 19.61 -8.11
N ASP A 67 2.04 18.74 -8.64
CA ASP A 67 2.35 17.33 -8.82
C ASP A 67 3.46 17.14 -9.85
N LYS A 68 4.26 16.10 -9.61
CA LYS A 68 5.31 15.68 -10.54
C LYS A 68 5.24 14.19 -10.74
N ALA A 69 5.14 13.77 -11.97
CA ALA A 69 5.29 12.38 -12.38
C ALA A 69 6.68 12.15 -12.99
N GLY A 70 7.19 10.93 -12.87
CA GLY A 70 8.39 10.52 -13.56
C GLY A 70 8.07 9.63 -14.75
N ILE A 71 8.89 9.69 -15.79
CA ILE A 71 8.80 8.80 -16.94
C ILE A 71 10.18 8.24 -17.23
N PHE A 72 10.26 6.91 -17.41
CA PHE A 72 11.36 6.26 -18.09
C PHE A 72 11.02 6.15 -19.58
N VAL A 73 11.90 6.63 -20.43
CA VAL A 73 11.88 6.40 -21.88
C VAL A 73 12.91 5.33 -22.17
N ILE A 74 12.45 4.18 -22.64
CA ILE A 74 13.26 2.96 -22.80
C ILE A 74 13.29 2.57 -24.26
N ARG A 75 14.48 2.39 -24.83
CA ARG A 75 14.73 1.95 -26.19
C ARG A 75 16.01 1.17 -26.25
N ASP A 76 16.05 0.01 -26.82
CA ASP A 76 17.26 -0.81 -26.97
C ASP A 76 18.32 -0.53 -25.88
N ASN A 77 19.38 0.20 -26.23
CA ASN A 77 20.43 0.60 -25.30
C ASN A 77 20.28 2.02 -24.74
N PHE A 78 19.10 2.67 -24.88
CA PHE A 78 18.85 4.03 -24.43
C PHE A 78 17.84 4.04 -23.30
N LEU A 79 18.21 4.62 -22.17
CA LEU A 79 17.34 4.87 -21.02
C LEU A 79 17.43 6.33 -20.61
N GLN A 80 16.30 7.00 -20.53
CA GLN A 80 16.20 8.35 -20.00
C GLN A 80 15.12 8.41 -18.92
N LYS A 81 15.43 8.98 -17.76
CA LYS A 81 14.47 9.29 -16.69
C LYS A 81 14.14 10.78 -16.75
N ILE A 82 12.87 11.12 -16.87
CA ILE A 82 12.38 12.49 -17.03
C ILE A 82 11.32 12.76 -15.98
N ASN A 83 11.38 13.92 -15.35
CA ASN A 83 10.32 14.41 -14.48
C ASN A 83 9.43 15.37 -15.27
N ILE A 84 8.12 15.18 -15.19
CA ILE A 84 7.12 15.98 -15.88
C ILE A 84 6.13 16.58 -14.90
N SER A 85 5.64 17.78 -15.25
CA SER A 85 4.58 18.47 -14.50
C SER A 85 3.33 18.60 -15.35
N PRO A 86 2.14 18.62 -14.75
CA PRO A 86 0.90 18.80 -15.48
C PRO A 86 0.87 20.16 -16.18
N ILE A 87 0.45 20.18 -17.44
CA ILE A 87 0.12 21.42 -18.18
C ILE A 87 -1.38 21.73 -18.11
N GLN A 88 -2.20 20.71 -17.86
CA GLN A 88 -3.63 20.84 -17.61
C GLN A 88 -4.04 19.77 -16.60
N THR A 89 -4.74 20.17 -15.55
CA THR A 89 -5.23 19.28 -14.50
C THR A 89 -6.73 19.08 -14.61
N GLN A 90 -7.15 17.82 -14.66
CA GLN A 90 -8.55 17.41 -14.62
C GLN A 90 -8.61 16.01 -14.01
N SER A 91 -9.05 15.92 -12.74
CA SER A 91 -9.16 14.60 -12.08
C SER A 91 -10.20 13.70 -12.76
N PRO A 92 -9.95 12.40 -12.92
CA PRO A 92 -8.74 11.64 -12.60
C PRO A 92 -7.64 11.72 -13.66
N LYS A 93 -7.83 12.52 -14.71
CA LYS A 93 -6.93 12.67 -15.86
C LYS A 93 -6.14 13.96 -15.75
N SER A 94 -4.90 13.95 -16.20
CA SER A 94 -4.11 15.17 -16.34
C SER A 94 -3.24 15.09 -17.59
N LEU A 95 -3.05 16.23 -18.25
CA LEU A 95 -2.24 16.35 -19.44
C LEU A 95 -0.85 16.85 -19.07
N PHE A 96 0.17 16.15 -19.56
CA PHE A 96 1.58 16.46 -19.35
C PHE A 96 2.28 16.69 -20.69
N LEU A 97 3.36 17.47 -20.66
CA LEU A 97 4.27 17.60 -21.77
C LEU A 97 5.55 16.83 -21.48
N LEU A 98 5.89 15.90 -22.36
CA LEU A 98 7.13 15.13 -22.30
C LEU A 98 8.06 15.63 -23.38
N ASN A 99 9.18 16.23 -22.98
CA ASN A 99 10.27 16.61 -23.88
C ASN A 99 11.44 15.63 -23.70
N PHE A 100 11.87 15.02 -24.77
CA PHE A 100 12.97 14.05 -24.74
C PHE A 100 13.72 13.99 -26.06
N LYS A 101 14.96 13.52 -26.01
CA LYS A 101 15.77 13.25 -27.21
C LYS A 101 15.61 11.79 -27.60
N ALA A 102 15.32 11.57 -28.87
CA ALA A 102 15.16 10.23 -29.39
C ALA A 102 15.63 10.12 -30.85
N PRO A 103 16.11 8.94 -31.29
CA PRO A 103 16.32 8.66 -32.70
C PRO A 103 15.01 8.74 -33.47
N LYS A 104 15.05 9.21 -34.74
CA LYS A 104 13.89 9.22 -35.61
C LYS A 104 13.30 7.80 -35.79
N HIS A 105 11.97 7.72 -35.83
CA HIS A 105 11.21 6.54 -36.28
C HIS A 105 11.39 5.24 -35.51
N SER A 106 11.71 5.27 -34.22
CA SER A 106 11.83 4.07 -33.41
C SER A 106 10.69 3.94 -32.38
N ASN A 107 10.34 2.70 -32.07
CA ASN A 107 9.45 2.41 -30.95
C ASN A 107 10.17 2.66 -29.62
N ALA A 108 9.43 3.08 -28.61
CA ALA A 108 9.93 3.17 -27.26
C ALA A 108 8.90 2.59 -26.28
N THR A 109 9.38 2.09 -25.16
CA THR A 109 8.54 1.80 -24.01
C THR A 109 8.62 2.99 -23.06
N LEU A 110 7.47 3.51 -22.69
CA LEU A 110 7.34 4.55 -21.67
C LEU A 110 6.80 3.91 -20.40
N VAL A 111 7.47 4.16 -19.29
CA VAL A 111 7.01 3.74 -17.97
C VAL A 111 6.84 4.99 -17.12
N ALA A 112 5.58 5.38 -16.90
CA ALA A 112 5.24 6.51 -16.02
C ALA A 112 5.06 6.03 -14.60
N PHE A 113 5.43 6.87 -13.64
CA PHE A 113 5.25 6.60 -12.21
C PHE A 113 4.90 7.88 -11.43
N TYR A 114 4.11 7.70 -10.39
CA TYR A 114 3.68 8.76 -9.50
C TYR A 114 3.53 8.23 -8.05
N PRO A 115 3.94 8.98 -7.03
CA PRO A 115 4.77 10.20 -7.10
C PRO A 115 6.21 9.91 -7.50
N ILE A 116 6.99 10.98 -7.76
CA ILE A 116 8.43 10.83 -8.02
C ILE A 116 9.12 10.23 -6.80
N ARG A 117 9.91 9.17 -7.05
CA ARG A 117 10.75 8.52 -6.04
C ARG A 117 12.20 8.48 -6.51
N ALA A 118 13.11 8.96 -5.64
CA ALA A 118 14.54 8.98 -5.96
C ALA A 118 15.11 7.55 -6.11
N ASN A 119 14.60 6.61 -5.30
CA ASN A 119 15.01 5.21 -5.28
C ASN A 119 14.31 4.31 -6.30
N LEU A 120 13.51 4.89 -7.23
CA LEU A 120 12.95 4.13 -8.35
C LEU A 120 13.96 4.11 -9.49
N ILE A 121 14.49 2.94 -9.78
CA ILE A 121 15.53 2.69 -10.79
C ILE A 121 14.97 1.66 -11.79
N TYR A 122 15.32 1.83 -13.06
CA TYR A 122 15.05 0.85 -14.11
C TYR A 122 16.38 0.26 -14.58
N GLU A 123 16.47 -1.06 -14.58
CA GLU A 123 17.64 -1.82 -15.04
C GLU A 123 17.22 -3.22 -15.48
N ASP A 124 17.65 -3.66 -16.66
CA ASP A 124 17.40 -5.01 -17.21
C ASP A 124 15.91 -5.42 -17.21
N ASP A 125 15.03 -4.55 -17.69
CA ASP A 125 13.57 -4.76 -17.71
C ASP A 125 12.91 -4.89 -16.33
N ILE A 126 13.63 -4.50 -15.30
CA ILE A 126 13.18 -4.54 -13.91
C ILE A 126 13.15 -3.12 -13.34
N LEU A 127 12.02 -2.76 -12.75
CA LEU A 127 11.95 -1.60 -11.87
C LEU A 127 12.34 -2.01 -10.45
N LYS A 128 13.33 -1.31 -9.89
CA LYS A 128 13.78 -1.50 -8.51
C LYS A 128 13.33 -0.33 -7.65
N THR A 129 12.79 -0.61 -6.49
CA THR A 129 12.36 0.37 -5.49
C THR A 129 12.44 -0.24 -4.09
N THR A 130 11.91 0.44 -3.09
CA THR A 130 11.84 -0.07 -1.72
C THR A 130 10.45 0.14 -1.15
N ILE A 131 9.87 -0.89 -0.57
CA ILE A 131 8.75 -0.77 0.36
C ILE A 131 9.37 -0.57 1.75
N PRO A 132 9.15 0.59 2.42
CA PRO A 132 9.77 0.82 3.71
C PRO A 132 9.43 -0.26 4.73
N THR A 133 10.43 -0.81 5.40
CA THR A 133 10.26 -1.75 6.52
C THR A 133 9.84 -1.04 7.80
N THR A 134 10.04 0.30 7.85
CA THR A 134 9.48 1.18 8.88
C THR A 134 8.57 2.19 8.21
N GLN A 135 7.29 2.21 8.61
CA GLN A 135 6.24 3.06 8.05
C GLN A 135 5.63 3.92 9.16
N THR A 136 4.88 4.95 8.78
CA THR A 136 4.26 5.91 9.71
C THR A 136 2.77 5.68 9.94
N GLY A 137 2.19 4.61 9.37
CA GLY A 137 0.75 4.36 9.44
C GLY A 137 -0.06 5.30 8.54
N THR A 138 0.51 5.71 7.42
CA THR A 138 -0.16 6.48 6.37
C THR A 138 0.03 5.81 5.03
N VAL A 139 -1.00 5.86 4.19
CA VAL A 139 -0.92 5.32 2.83
C VAL A 139 -0.01 6.21 1.99
N ALA A 140 1.02 5.61 1.39
CA ALA A 140 1.96 6.27 0.48
C ALA A 140 1.98 5.53 -0.86
N PRO A 141 1.02 5.83 -1.76
CA PRO A 141 0.86 5.10 -3.01
C PRO A 141 2.09 5.22 -3.91
N LEU A 142 2.37 4.16 -4.65
CA LEU A 142 3.21 4.19 -5.85
C LEU A 142 2.38 3.63 -7.00
N LEU A 143 2.11 4.49 -7.97
CA LEU A 143 1.35 4.14 -9.17
C LEU A 143 2.31 4.03 -10.34
N ILE A 144 2.11 3.03 -11.19
CA ILE A 144 2.89 2.82 -12.40
C ILE A 144 1.96 2.52 -13.58
N GLY A 145 2.31 3.05 -14.74
CA GLY A 145 1.71 2.72 -16.01
C GLY A 145 2.77 2.54 -17.07
N GLN A 146 2.50 1.70 -18.07
CA GLN A 146 3.40 1.52 -19.21
C GLN A 146 2.66 1.54 -20.52
N THR A 147 3.34 1.98 -21.57
CA THR A 147 2.89 1.88 -22.96
C THR A 147 4.10 1.68 -23.85
N THR A 148 3.90 0.97 -24.95
CA THR A 148 4.95 0.78 -25.98
C THR A 148 4.38 1.20 -27.32
N GLY A 149 5.12 1.99 -28.06
CA GLY A 149 4.69 2.45 -29.37
C GLY A 149 5.66 3.42 -30.02
N ARG A 150 5.26 3.88 -31.18
CA ARG A 150 5.99 4.88 -31.92
C ARG A 150 5.72 6.28 -31.35
N ILE A 151 6.77 6.99 -30.97
CA ILE A 151 6.68 8.28 -30.28
C ILE A 151 7.10 9.42 -31.22
N ASP A 152 6.65 9.38 -32.45
CA ASP A 152 6.92 10.40 -33.44
C ASP A 152 5.70 11.27 -33.79
N SER A 153 4.57 11.03 -33.13
CA SER A 153 3.35 11.81 -33.33
C SER A 153 3.04 12.64 -32.06
N TYR A 154 2.67 13.90 -32.29
CA TYR A 154 2.16 14.81 -31.28
C TYR A 154 0.75 14.42 -30.76
N GLU A 155 0.16 13.35 -31.27
CA GLU A 155 -1.14 12.87 -30.85
C GLU A 155 -1.03 12.15 -29.50
N GLY A 156 -1.94 12.52 -28.61
CA GLY A 156 -1.89 12.23 -27.21
C GLY A 156 -1.72 10.77 -26.83
N LEU A 157 -0.61 10.44 -26.19
CA LEU A 157 -0.41 9.17 -25.52
C LEU A 157 -1.29 9.12 -24.27
N HIS A 158 -1.87 7.95 -24.01
CA HIS A 158 -2.66 7.71 -22.81
C HIS A 158 -2.03 6.59 -21.98
N MET A 159 -1.85 6.81 -20.69
CA MET A 159 -1.43 5.79 -19.73
C MET A 159 -2.32 5.80 -18.51
N GLU A 160 -2.75 4.61 -18.09
CA GLU A 160 -3.38 4.38 -16.82
C GLU A 160 -2.31 4.04 -15.78
N LEU A 161 -2.26 4.81 -14.71
CA LEU A 161 -1.38 4.57 -13.58
C LEU A 161 -2.11 3.71 -12.55
N LYS A 162 -1.62 2.50 -12.31
CA LYS A 162 -2.19 1.54 -11.35
C LYS A 162 -1.34 1.44 -10.11
N HIS A 163 -1.99 1.29 -8.98
CA HIS A 163 -1.34 1.04 -7.70
C HIS A 163 -0.56 -0.26 -7.72
N LEU A 164 0.69 -0.25 -7.25
CA LEU A 164 1.56 -1.43 -7.27
C LEU A 164 1.45 -2.30 -6.05
N PHE A 165 1.18 -1.70 -4.88
CA PHE A 165 1.27 -2.42 -3.60
C PHE A 165 -0.11 -2.64 -3.01
N ASN A 166 -0.20 -3.60 -2.10
CA ASN A 166 -1.40 -3.82 -1.29
C ASN A 166 -1.37 -2.89 -0.07
N THR A 167 -2.53 -2.46 0.40
CA THR A 167 -2.66 -1.79 1.68
C THR A 167 -3.46 -2.69 2.62
N MET A 168 -2.80 -3.19 3.67
CA MET A 168 -3.46 -3.93 4.74
C MET A 168 -3.85 -2.97 5.85
N TYR A 169 -5.08 -3.08 6.35
CA TYR A 169 -5.61 -2.30 7.46
C TYR A 169 -5.67 -3.17 8.71
N ILE A 170 -5.08 -2.68 9.78
CA ILE A 170 -5.09 -3.34 11.09
C ILE A 170 -6.04 -2.56 11.98
N PRO A 171 -7.25 -3.07 12.26
CA PRO A 171 -8.15 -2.45 13.21
C PRO A 171 -7.58 -2.61 14.63
N VAL A 172 -7.46 -1.52 15.37
CA VAL A 172 -6.92 -1.52 16.73
C VAL A 172 -7.84 -0.78 17.68
N TRP A 173 -7.96 -1.32 18.89
CA TRP A 173 -8.72 -0.73 19.98
C TRP A 173 -8.09 -1.06 21.34
N GLY A 174 -8.10 -0.10 22.25
CA GLY A 174 -7.54 -0.33 23.59
C GLY A 174 -7.48 0.91 24.45
N SER A 175 -7.33 0.70 25.76
CA SER A 175 -7.28 1.77 26.77
C SER A 175 -5.99 2.60 26.78
N HIS A 176 -4.93 2.11 26.13
CA HIS A 176 -3.64 2.80 26.04
C HIS A 176 -3.31 3.14 24.60
N ALA A 177 -2.74 4.32 24.41
CA ALA A 177 -2.27 4.74 23.09
C ALA A 177 -1.16 3.80 22.58
N ILE A 178 -1.16 3.55 21.27
CA ILE A 178 -0.24 2.64 20.60
C ILE A 178 0.98 3.41 20.15
N ALA A 179 2.17 2.91 20.50
CA ALA A 179 3.45 3.47 20.08
C ALA A 179 3.92 2.89 18.73
N LYS A 180 3.70 1.60 18.50
CA LYS A 180 4.06 0.91 17.26
C LYS A 180 3.27 -0.38 17.05
N ALA A 181 3.19 -0.80 15.79
CA ALA A 181 2.71 -2.11 15.40
C ALA A 181 3.77 -2.81 14.54
N VAL A 182 3.90 -4.13 14.67
CA VAL A 182 4.78 -4.95 13.82
C VAL A 182 3.94 -6.02 13.16
N ILE A 183 3.93 -6.04 11.84
CA ILE A 183 3.31 -7.10 11.04
C ILE A 183 4.40 -8.03 10.49
N GLN A 184 4.15 -9.32 10.52
CA GLN A 184 5.05 -10.36 10.03
C GLN A 184 4.28 -11.44 9.26
N ALA A 185 4.83 -11.89 8.13
CA ALA A 185 4.34 -13.06 7.41
C ALA A 185 4.76 -14.35 8.15
N ASN A 186 3.78 -15.20 8.51
CA ASN A 186 4.05 -16.42 9.28
C ASN A 186 4.76 -17.50 8.45
N GLY A 187 4.51 -17.56 7.14
CA GLY A 187 5.18 -18.47 6.20
C GLY A 187 6.56 -18.01 5.76
N GLY A 188 6.99 -16.81 6.19
CA GLY A 188 8.28 -16.24 5.82
C GLY A 188 8.30 -15.57 4.46
N GLU A 189 7.14 -15.33 3.85
CA GLU A 189 7.01 -14.59 2.59
C GLU A 189 7.51 -13.16 2.77
N ALA A 190 8.19 -12.64 1.74
CA ALA A 190 8.70 -11.27 1.76
C ALA A 190 7.59 -10.28 1.40
N ILE A 191 7.37 -9.29 2.29
CA ILE A 191 6.28 -8.32 2.22
C ILE A 191 6.74 -6.87 2.12
N ALA A 192 8.04 -6.60 2.28
CA ALA A 192 8.63 -5.26 2.25
C ALA A 192 10.12 -5.31 1.89
N GLY A 193 10.84 -4.22 2.07
CA GLY A 193 12.28 -4.10 1.80
C GLY A 193 12.58 -3.76 0.36
N GLU A 194 13.73 -4.18 -0.12
CA GLU A 194 14.11 -4.03 -1.53
C GLU A 194 13.11 -4.78 -2.40
N THR A 195 12.59 -4.07 -3.39
CA THR A 195 11.47 -4.56 -4.21
C THR A 195 11.84 -4.43 -5.68
N SER A 196 11.66 -5.53 -6.41
CA SER A 196 11.83 -5.60 -7.86
C SER A 196 10.50 -5.90 -8.53
N ILE A 197 10.21 -5.18 -9.63
CA ILE A 197 8.99 -5.32 -10.42
C ILE A 197 9.40 -5.62 -11.84
N ARG A 198 9.07 -6.82 -12.32
CA ARG A 198 9.30 -7.21 -13.70
C ARG A 198 8.17 -6.66 -14.57
N LEU A 199 8.49 -5.72 -15.46
CA LEU A 199 7.48 -5.02 -16.26
C LEU A 199 6.72 -5.94 -17.24
N LYS A 200 7.38 -6.99 -17.73
CA LYS A 200 6.82 -7.92 -18.73
C LYS A 200 5.57 -8.66 -18.24
N ASP A 201 5.54 -9.07 -16.99
CA ASP A 201 4.52 -9.93 -16.41
C ASP A 201 3.94 -9.39 -15.08
N GLY A 202 4.44 -8.23 -14.63
CA GLY A 202 3.98 -7.59 -13.40
C GLY A 202 4.38 -8.32 -12.11
N VAL A 203 5.32 -9.28 -12.18
CA VAL A 203 5.78 -10.01 -11.00
C VAL A 203 6.53 -9.08 -10.06
N ILE A 204 6.12 -9.04 -8.80
CA ILE A 204 6.71 -8.22 -7.74
C ILE A 204 7.38 -9.14 -6.73
N CYS A 205 8.65 -8.89 -6.44
CA CYS A 205 9.43 -9.59 -5.42
C CYS A 205 9.94 -8.58 -4.39
N ALA A 206 9.85 -8.93 -3.11
CA ALA A 206 10.37 -8.14 -1.99
C ALA A 206 11.49 -8.91 -1.27
N SER A 207 12.14 -8.32 -0.24
CA SER A 207 13.25 -8.94 0.47
C SER A 207 12.98 -9.21 1.95
N GLU A 208 12.07 -8.45 2.58
CA GLU A 208 11.85 -8.46 4.02
C GLU A 208 10.45 -9.00 4.39
N LYS A 209 10.39 -9.82 5.44
CA LYS A 209 9.19 -10.53 5.87
C LYS A 209 8.40 -9.83 6.97
N SER A 210 8.82 -8.65 7.39
CA SER A 210 8.16 -7.88 8.43
C SER A 210 8.16 -6.39 8.13
N VAL A 211 7.14 -5.69 8.66
CA VAL A 211 7.02 -4.24 8.63
C VAL A 211 6.73 -3.73 10.03
N THR A 212 7.41 -2.66 10.43
CA THR A 212 7.12 -1.92 11.65
C THR A 212 6.42 -0.61 11.29
N VAL A 213 5.22 -0.39 11.82
CA VAL A 213 4.58 0.93 11.80
C VAL A 213 4.91 1.62 13.11
N LYS A 214 5.54 2.79 13.03
CA LYS A 214 5.97 3.59 14.18
C LYS A 214 5.30 4.96 14.13
N PHE A 215 4.59 5.32 15.18
CA PHE A 215 3.91 6.60 15.26
C PHE A 215 4.83 7.66 15.88
N SER A 216 4.91 8.84 15.27
CA SER A 216 5.59 10.01 15.84
C SER A 216 4.85 10.55 17.07
N THR A 217 3.52 10.53 17.03
CA THR A 217 2.62 10.74 18.14
C THR A 217 1.85 9.45 18.37
N PRO A 218 1.84 8.88 19.58
CA PRO A 218 1.12 7.64 19.85
C PRO A 218 -0.33 7.70 19.38
N LEU A 219 -0.81 6.62 18.77
CA LEU A 219 -2.15 6.51 18.23
C LEU A 219 -3.15 6.25 19.38
N ASP A 220 -4.01 7.22 19.66
CA ASP A 220 -5.11 7.03 20.62
C ASP A 220 -6.25 6.25 19.96
N CYS A 221 -6.55 5.08 20.54
CA CYS A 221 -7.62 4.19 20.11
C CYS A 221 -8.59 3.86 21.26
N SER A 222 -8.65 4.70 22.29
CA SER A 222 -9.47 4.46 23.49
C SER A 222 -10.97 4.74 23.28
N ALA A 223 -11.30 5.67 22.39
CA ALA A 223 -12.68 6.10 22.16
C ALA A 223 -13.35 5.35 21.00
N GLU A 224 -12.56 4.92 20.02
CA GLU A 224 -13.06 4.26 18.79
C GLU A 224 -11.98 3.39 18.16
N ILE A 225 -12.39 2.42 17.35
CA ILE A 225 -11.47 1.60 16.54
C ILE A 225 -10.74 2.50 15.57
N LYS A 226 -9.41 2.44 15.60
CA LYS A 226 -8.54 3.09 14.61
C LYS A 226 -7.99 2.07 13.63
N LEU A 227 -7.85 2.48 12.37
CA LEU A 227 -7.21 1.67 11.34
C LEU A 227 -5.75 2.07 11.21
N ILE A 228 -4.85 1.09 11.23
CA ILE A 228 -3.43 1.28 10.92
C ILE A 228 -3.20 0.77 9.50
N PRO A 229 -3.06 1.63 8.49
CA PRO A 229 -2.73 1.20 7.15
C PRO A 229 -1.24 0.82 7.05
N VAL A 230 -0.98 -0.31 6.42
CA VAL A 230 0.36 -0.84 6.17
C VAL A 230 0.50 -1.20 4.69
N MET A 231 1.50 -0.63 4.03
CA MET A 231 1.79 -0.93 2.64
C MET A 231 2.66 -2.18 2.54
N LEU A 232 2.23 -3.16 1.76
CA LEU A 232 2.87 -4.47 1.61
C LEU A 232 3.04 -4.86 0.14
N ALA A 233 4.03 -5.67 -0.15
CA ALA A 233 4.18 -6.28 -1.46
C ALA A 233 3.01 -7.23 -1.76
N PRO A 234 2.50 -7.28 -3.00
CA PRO A 234 1.52 -8.26 -3.43
C PRO A 234 2.11 -9.68 -3.35
N VAL A 235 1.55 -10.50 -2.49
CA VAL A 235 2.00 -11.88 -2.26
C VAL A 235 0.89 -12.67 -1.56
N THR A 236 0.88 -13.98 -1.71
CA THR A 236 0.00 -14.84 -0.90
C THR A 236 0.74 -15.25 0.37
N LEU A 237 0.23 -14.82 1.53
CA LEU A 237 0.69 -15.25 2.84
C LEU A 237 0.09 -16.62 3.11
N SER A 238 0.83 -17.69 2.83
CA SER A 238 0.32 -19.07 2.83
C SER A 238 -0.02 -19.59 4.22
N GLN A 239 0.66 -19.09 5.24
CA GLN A 239 0.45 -19.42 6.66
C GLN A 239 -0.10 -18.21 7.44
N GLY A 240 -0.72 -17.25 6.72
CA GLY A 240 -1.25 -16.04 7.32
C GLY A 240 -0.19 -15.08 7.85
N TYR A 241 -0.54 -14.35 8.89
CA TYR A 241 0.28 -13.27 9.43
C TYR A 241 0.13 -13.18 10.96
N SER A 242 1.06 -12.45 11.59
CA SER A 242 0.95 -11.99 12.97
C SER A 242 1.15 -10.48 13.05
N VAL A 243 0.38 -9.85 13.94
CA VAL A 243 0.47 -8.41 14.26
C VAL A 243 0.74 -8.27 15.74
N THR A 244 1.88 -7.70 16.09
CA THR A 244 2.23 -7.36 17.47
C THR A 244 2.09 -5.86 17.68
N ILE A 245 1.20 -5.49 18.60
CA ILE A 245 0.95 -4.11 19.00
C ILE A 245 1.75 -3.81 20.26
N TYR A 246 2.35 -2.64 20.33
CA TYR A 246 3.06 -2.13 21.52
C TYR A 246 2.41 -0.82 21.95
N ASP A 247 1.99 -0.76 23.20
CA ASP A 247 1.47 0.48 23.78
C ASP A 247 2.61 1.42 24.22
N ILE A 248 2.22 2.60 24.72
CA ILE A 248 3.17 3.62 25.23
C ILE A 248 3.93 3.17 26.47
N ASN A 249 3.45 2.16 27.20
CA ASN A 249 4.08 1.60 28.40
C ASN A 249 5.03 0.45 28.07
N GLY A 250 5.17 0.10 26.78
CA GLY A 250 5.98 -1.01 26.30
C GLY A 250 5.33 -2.39 26.46
N ILE A 251 4.06 -2.43 26.84
CA ILE A 251 3.30 -3.67 26.92
C ILE A 251 2.92 -4.08 25.50
N SER A 252 3.04 -5.35 25.18
CA SER A 252 2.73 -5.86 23.86
C SER A 252 1.68 -6.97 23.88
N TYR A 253 0.91 -7.04 22.83
CA TYR A 253 -0.02 -8.13 22.55
C TYR A 253 0.01 -8.48 21.06
N THR A 254 -0.22 -9.75 20.74
CA THR A 254 -0.16 -10.25 19.38
C THR A 254 -1.49 -10.85 18.97
N VAL A 255 -1.95 -10.47 17.78
CA VAL A 255 -3.06 -11.11 17.07
C VAL A 255 -2.47 -11.80 15.86
N SER A 256 -2.90 -13.02 15.58
CA SER A 256 -2.42 -13.78 14.44
C SER A 256 -3.55 -14.52 13.74
N SER A 257 -3.41 -14.64 12.44
CA SER A 257 -4.25 -15.48 11.59
C SER A 257 -3.36 -16.54 10.95
N ASP A 258 -3.78 -17.78 10.95
CA ASP A 258 -3.15 -18.91 10.24
C ASP A 258 -3.80 -19.16 8.86
N LYS A 259 -4.84 -18.38 8.53
CA LYS A 259 -5.55 -18.51 7.27
C LYS A 259 -4.75 -17.87 6.14
N PRO A 260 -4.63 -18.54 4.99
CA PRO A 260 -4.03 -17.94 3.81
C PRO A 260 -4.76 -16.66 3.40
N ILE A 261 -3.99 -15.62 3.08
CA ILE A 261 -4.52 -14.36 2.54
C ILE A 261 -3.69 -13.92 1.34
N THR A 262 -4.36 -13.53 0.25
CA THR A 262 -3.69 -13.01 -0.95
C THR A 262 -3.74 -11.50 -0.98
N LEU A 263 -2.57 -10.88 -0.92
CA LEU A 263 -2.37 -9.45 -1.09
C LEU A 263 -2.24 -9.17 -2.59
N THR A 264 -3.15 -8.39 -3.15
CA THR A 264 -3.16 -8.06 -4.59
C THR A 264 -2.60 -6.65 -4.83
N ALA A 265 -2.00 -6.43 -5.99
CA ALA A 265 -1.55 -5.09 -6.39
C ALA A 265 -2.75 -4.13 -6.48
N GLY A 266 -2.63 -2.97 -5.83
CA GLY A 266 -3.71 -1.99 -5.70
C GLY A 266 -4.89 -2.44 -4.83
N GLY A 267 -4.79 -3.62 -4.22
CA GLY A 267 -5.84 -4.19 -3.40
C GLY A 267 -5.82 -3.70 -1.95
N LYS A 268 -6.93 -4.00 -1.27
CA LYS A 268 -7.12 -3.84 0.17
C LYS A 268 -7.12 -5.21 0.83
N ALA A 269 -6.54 -5.28 2.03
CA ALA A 269 -6.68 -6.41 2.93
C ALA A 269 -7.01 -5.89 4.33
N ASP A 270 -7.89 -6.57 5.04
CA ASP A 270 -8.21 -6.24 6.43
C ASP A 270 -7.63 -7.34 7.33
N ALA A 271 -6.86 -6.93 8.33
CA ALA A 271 -6.37 -7.82 9.37
C ALA A 271 -7.46 -8.07 10.42
N ASP A 272 -7.30 -9.15 11.20
CA ASP A 272 -8.13 -9.36 12.38
C ASP A 272 -7.92 -8.21 13.38
N GLU A 273 -8.99 -7.86 14.10
CA GLU A 273 -8.96 -6.74 15.07
C GLU A 273 -8.02 -7.04 16.23
N ALA A 274 -7.10 -6.11 16.50
CA ALA A 274 -6.19 -6.18 17.61
C ALA A 274 -6.73 -5.38 18.81
N ARG A 275 -7.22 -6.08 19.82
CA ARG A 275 -7.72 -5.50 21.06
C ARG A 275 -6.67 -5.58 22.15
N SER A 276 -6.47 -4.47 22.85
CA SER A 276 -5.65 -4.48 24.08
C SER A 276 -6.25 -5.41 25.12
N PRO A 277 -5.45 -6.29 25.73
CA PRO A 277 -5.94 -7.19 26.78
C PRO A 277 -6.40 -6.46 28.05
N TYR A 278 -6.16 -5.15 28.14
CA TYR A 278 -6.57 -4.30 29.27
C TYR A 278 -7.91 -3.61 29.07
N VAL A 279 -8.57 -3.80 27.94
CA VAL A 279 -9.94 -3.30 27.72
C VAL A 279 -10.90 -4.26 28.37
N ILE A 280 -11.55 -3.83 29.44
CA ILE A 280 -12.68 -4.52 30.07
C ILE A 280 -13.96 -3.96 29.48
N GLU A 281 -14.53 -4.66 28.54
CA GLU A 281 -15.85 -4.31 28.01
C GLU A 281 -16.93 -4.81 28.96
N THR A 282 -17.78 -3.89 29.40
CA THR A 282 -18.91 -4.23 30.25
C THR A 282 -20.20 -3.89 29.53
N ILE A 283 -21.15 -4.82 29.56
CA ILE A 283 -22.52 -4.56 29.11
C ILE A 283 -23.52 -4.82 30.23
N SER A 284 -24.53 -3.98 30.28
CA SER A 284 -25.74 -4.20 31.08
C SER A 284 -26.87 -4.53 30.10
N PHE A 285 -27.42 -5.74 30.18
CA PHE A 285 -28.34 -6.23 29.19
C PHE A 285 -29.61 -6.84 29.84
N ASN A 286 -30.74 -6.16 29.68
CA ASN A 286 -32.02 -6.73 30.01
C ASN A 286 -32.41 -7.76 28.96
N ILE A 287 -32.35 -9.05 29.33
CA ILE A 287 -32.70 -10.16 28.42
C ILE A 287 -34.19 -10.52 28.50
N ARG A 288 -34.98 -9.82 29.31
CA ARG A 288 -36.41 -10.06 29.58
C ARG A 288 -36.67 -11.46 30.16
N VAL A 289 -37.41 -11.50 31.19
CA VAL A 289 -37.90 -12.73 31.82
C VAL A 289 -38.59 -13.67 30.81
N ASP A 290 -38.45 -14.98 31.00
CA ASP A 290 -39.21 -15.95 30.19
C ASP A 290 -40.63 -16.03 30.70
N ASN A 291 -41.54 -15.32 30.03
CA ASN A 291 -42.96 -15.30 30.34
C ASN A 291 -43.74 -16.03 29.22
N PRO A 292 -44.44 -17.12 29.52
CA PRO A 292 -45.26 -17.85 28.55
C PRO A 292 -46.34 -17.01 27.86
N SER A 293 -46.76 -15.90 28.47
CA SER A 293 -47.77 -14.98 27.93
C SER A 293 -47.23 -13.96 26.93
N ASP A 294 -45.92 -13.96 26.63
CA ASP A 294 -45.28 -13.01 25.73
C ASP A 294 -45.46 -13.28 24.24
N GLY A 295 -46.36 -14.20 23.86
CA GLY A 295 -46.63 -14.51 22.45
C GLY A 295 -45.39 -14.93 21.69
N ASP A 296 -45.08 -14.24 20.59
CA ASP A 296 -43.91 -14.52 19.76
C ASP A 296 -42.59 -14.14 20.44
N ASN A 297 -42.62 -13.35 21.52
CA ASN A 297 -41.42 -12.90 22.23
C ASN A 297 -41.00 -13.82 23.41
N ILE A 298 -41.53 -15.04 23.50
CA ILE A 298 -41.10 -16.03 24.49
C ILE A 298 -39.61 -16.35 24.34
N TRP A 299 -38.95 -16.76 25.41
CA TRP A 299 -37.52 -17.08 25.41
C TRP A 299 -37.07 -18.03 24.32
N LYS A 300 -37.89 -19.08 24.08
CA LYS A 300 -37.63 -20.09 23.04
C LYS A 300 -37.34 -19.45 21.66
N ASN A 301 -38.01 -18.37 21.32
CA ASN A 301 -37.91 -17.73 20.00
C ASN A 301 -36.78 -16.72 19.94
N ARG A 302 -36.47 -16.02 21.04
CA ARG A 302 -35.46 -14.91 21.04
C ARG A 302 -34.07 -15.28 21.54
N LYS A 303 -33.89 -16.48 22.15
CA LYS A 303 -32.60 -16.90 22.73
C LYS A 303 -31.44 -16.85 21.75
N GLN A 304 -31.69 -17.18 20.47
CA GLN A 304 -30.64 -17.13 19.46
C GLN A 304 -30.24 -15.67 19.10
N ALA A 305 -31.18 -14.75 19.08
CA ALA A 305 -30.90 -13.33 18.86
C ALA A 305 -30.06 -12.74 20.00
N VAL A 306 -30.32 -13.17 21.26
CA VAL A 306 -29.51 -12.78 22.43
C VAL A 306 -28.07 -13.27 22.28
N ILE A 307 -27.86 -14.55 21.89
CA ILE A 307 -26.51 -15.08 21.61
C ILE A 307 -25.82 -14.29 20.49
N THR A 308 -26.53 -14.02 19.40
CA THR A 308 -25.98 -13.26 18.27
C THR A 308 -25.52 -11.86 18.71
N MET A 309 -26.31 -11.19 19.58
CA MET A 309 -25.92 -9.88 20.12
C MET A 309 -24.69 -9.97 21.01
N ILE A 310 -24.63 -10.97 21.94
CA ILE A 310 -23.47 -11.18 22.80
C ILE A 310 -22.21 -11.48 21.96
N ASN A 311 -22.33 -12.34 20.95
CA ASN A 311 -21.23 -12.65 20.02
C ASN A 311 -20.73 -11.41 19.26
N ARG A 312 -21.65 -10.51 18.91
CA ARG A 312 -21.28 -9.27 18.22
C ARG A 312 -20.56 -8.29 19.15
N GLN A 313 -20.98 -8.20 20.40
CA GLN A 313 -20.42 -7.24 21.36
C GLN A 313 -19.18 -7.80 22.09
N GLN A 314 -19.02 -9.11 22.19
CA GLN A 314 -17.91 -9.81 22.87
C GLN A 314 -17.51 -9.21 24.23
N PRO A 315 -18.46 -9.00 25.15
CA PRO A 315 -18.16 -8.33 26.42
C PRO A 315 -17.24 -9.17 27.29
N THR A 316 -16.34 -8.50 28.04
CA THR A 316 -15.50 -9.12 29.06
C THR A 316 -16.33 -9.43 30.31
N ILE A 317 -17.23 -8.51 30.68
CA ILE A 317 -18.16 -8.64 31.80
C ILE A 317 -19.56 -8.30 31.32
N MET A 318 -20.52 -9.13 31.71
CA MET A 318 -21.93 -8.94 31.34
C MET A 318 -22.82 -8.99 32.56
N GLY A 319 -23.54 -7.90 32.82
CA GLY A 319 -24.63 -7.84 33.78
C GLY A 319 -25.96 -8.17 33.08
N LEU A 320 -26.61 -9.25 33.43
CA LEU A 320 -27.91 -9.63 32.91
C LEU A 320 -29.03 -9.15 33.83
N GLN A 321 -30.02 -8.49 33.26
CA GLN A 321 -31.24 -8.07 33.99
C GLN A 321 -32.40 -8.97 33.59
N GLU A 322 -33.33 -9.21 34.53
CA GLU A 322 -34.52 -10.07 34.38
C GLU A 322 -34.20 -11.51 33.99
N ALA A 323 -32.95 -11.94 34.15
CA ALA A 323 -32.50 -13.25 33.76
C ALA A 323 -32.94 -14.34 34.76
N GLN A 324 -33.61 -15.36 34.27
CA GLN A 324 -33.97 -16.55 35.03
C GLN A 324 -32.83 -17.61 34.98
N PRO A 325 -32.71 -18.52 35.95
CA PRO A 325 -31.63 -19.50 36.01
C PRO A 325 -31.45 -20.32 34.73
N HIS A 326 -32.53 -20.76 34.07
CA HIS A 326 -32.42 -21.53 32.86
C HIS A 326 -31.95 -20.72 31.66
N GLN A 327 -32.25 -19.40 31.60
CA GLN A 327 -31.75 -18.47 30.57
C GLN A 327 -30.24 -18.28 30.77
N ILE A 328 -29.81 -18.07 31.99
CA ILE A 328 -28.39 -17.93 32.37
C ILE A 328 -27.62 -19.21 31.99
N THR A 329 -28.13 -20.39 32.38
CA THR A 329 -27.52 -21.68 32.05
C THR A 329 -27.42 -21.89 30.53
N TYR A 330 -28.41 -21.46 29.78
CA TYR A 330 -28.37 -21.55 28.30
C TYR A 330 -27.27 -20.65 27.69
N LEU A 331 -27.14 -19.42 28.19
CA LEU A 331 -26.11 -18.47 27.70
C LEU A 331 -24.69 -18.84 28.13
N ALA A 332 -24.53 -19.52 29.25
CA ALA A 332 -23.22 -19.92 29.76
C ALA A 332 -22.55 -21.00 28.93
N LYS A 333 -23.33 -21.92 28.37
CA LYS A 333 -22.82 -23.10 27.66
C LYS A 333 -21.86 -22.78 26.51
N PRO A 334 -22.15 -21.84 25.58
CA PRO A 334 -21.27 -21.55 24.46
C PRO A 334 -20.00 -20.75 24.84
N TYR A 335 -19.97 -20.13 26.03
CA TYR A 335 -18.90 -19.20 26.39
C TYR A 335 -18.04 -19.66 27.57
N HIS A 336 -18.31 -20.83 28.17
CA HIS A 336 -17.63 -21.29 29.40
C HIS A 336 -17.62 -20.25 30.52
N LEU A 337 -18.71 -19.45 30.63
CA LEU A 337 -18.81 -18.39 31.63
C LEU A 337 -18.85 -18.97 33.04
N THR A 338 -18.11 -18.34 33.98
CA THR A 338 -18.23 -18.54 35.41
C THR A 338 -19.05 -17.39 36.01
N TRP A 339 -19.92 -17.71 37.00
CA TRP A 339 -20.73 -16.73 37.75
C TRP A 339 -20.13 -16.48 39.12
#